data_5217a94f1a5dc3fef8ce106d36c52b08
#
_entry.id   5217a94f1a5dc3fef8ce106d36c52b08
#
_cell.length_a   1.000
_cell.length_b   1.000
_cell.length_c   1.000
_cell.angle_alpha   90.00
_cell.angle_beta   90.00
_cell.angle_gamma   90.00
#
_symmetry.space_group_name_H-M   'P 1'
#
loop_
_entity.id
_entity.type
_entity.pdbx_description
1 polymer ?
#
loop_
_entity_poly.entity_id
_entity_poly.type
_entity_poly.pdbx_seq_one_letter_code
_entity_poly.pdbx_strand_id
1 'polypeptide(L)'
;IVGNKIFLKIILTQRPRIAEINYHGIKKSEREDLQEKLGISWQKGNQITPNTIDRAKLVIKGYFDDKGFKNADVNIIERNIEGNKEQVNVDVIIDKKEKVKVNQITIEGNTVLSDKKLKRVMKKTNEKNKLANIFRTKKFIEEKYEEDKQLIIDKYNELGYRDAQIVVDSITPYDDRTVDIYMRIEEGNKYYLRNITWAGNTIHNTDWPAANLRMKKGDVYNQKLL
;
A
#
# COMPACT_ATOMS: atom_id res chain seq x y z
N ILE A 1 16.39 26.64 -44.11
CA ILE A 1 16.41 25.96 -45.39
C ILE A 1 17.03 26.95 -46.40
N VAL A 2 18.09 26.60 -47.07
CA VAL A 2 18.70 27.40 -48.15
C VAL A 2 18.74 26.50 -49.38
N GLY A 3 17.88 26.77 -50.36
CA GLY A 3 17.64 25.88 -51.49
C GLY A 3 17.10 24.49 -51.04
N ASN A 4 17.60 23.40 -51.65
CA ASN A 4 17.23 22.02 -51.29
C ASN A 4 18.09 21.41 -50.16
N LYS A 5 18.79 22.24 -49.36
CA LYS A 5 19.66 21.79 -48.28
C LYS A 5 19.08 22.16 -46.92
N ILE A 6 19.08 21.19 -46.00
CA ILE A 6 18.67 21.38 -44.60
C ILE A 6 19.94 21.44 -43.77
N PHE A 7 20.09 22.51 -42.98
CA PHE A 7 21.14 22.61 -41.97
C PHE A 7 20.59 22.20 -40.64
N LEU A 8 21.18 21.16 -40.07
CA LEU A 8 20.84 20.65 -38.73
C LEU A 8 21.94 21.10 -37.75
N LYS A 9 21.55 21.87 -36.74
CA LYS A 9 22.44 22.22 -35.61
C LYS A 9 22.00 21.46 -34.39
N ILE A 10 22.80 20.47 -33.94
CA ILE A 10 22.56 19.70 -32.72
C ILE A 10 23.39 20.34 -31.61
N ILE A 11 22.71 20.82 -30.57
CA ILE A 11 23.36 21.37 -29.38
C ILE A 11 23.27 20.27 -28.28
N LEU A 12 24.41 19.78 -27.86
CA LEU A 12 24.51 18.82 -26.76
C LEU A 12 24.89 19.59 -25.49
N THR A 13 24.12 19.37 -24.43
CA THR A 13 24.44 19.87 -23.09
C THR A 13 24.76 18.69 -22.19
N GLN A 14 25.95 18.69 -21.62
CA GLN A 14 26.32 17.67 -20.65
C GLN A 14 25.47 17.84 -19.39
N ARG A 15 24.91 16.72 -18.90
CA ARG A 15 24.16 16.73 -17.64
C ARG A 15 25.11 16.60 -16.47
N PRO A 16 24.89 17.38 -15.40
CA PRO A 16 25.77 17.32 -14.23
C PRO A 16 25.67 15.98 -13.51
N ARG A 17 26.71 15.65 -12.77
CA ARG A 17 26.77 14.49 -11.89
C ARG A 17 26.57 14.91 -10.44
N ILE A 18 26.01 14.03 -9.65
CA ILE A 18 25.82 14.23 -8.22
C ILE A 18 27.17 14.24 -7.51
N ALA A 19 27.52 15.35 -6.87
CA ALA A 19 28.69 15.45 -5.99
C ALA A 19 28.38 14.97 -4.58
N GLU A 20 27.23 15.43 -4.04
CA GLU A 20 26.76 15.11 -2.70
C GLU A 20 25.25 15.16 -2.65
N ILE A 21 24.63 14.35 -1.75
CA ILE A 21 23.20 14.37 -1.49
C ILE A 21 22.97 14.67 0.00
N ASN A 22 22.28 15.77 0.25
CA ASN A 22 21.95 16.24 1.59
C ASN A 22 20.46 16.04 1.86
N TYR A 23 20.11 15.33 2.92
CA TYR A 23 18.72 15.10 3.32
C TYR A 23 18.37 15.99 4.50
N HIS A 24 17.23 16.70 4.40
CA HIS A 24 16.68 17.58 5.43
C HIS A 24 15.30 17.12 5.85
N GLY A 25 14.96 17.30 7.14
CA GLY A 25 13.63 16.97 7.71
C GLY A 25 13.43 15.51 8.10
N ILE A 26 14.47 14.68 8.03
CA ILE A 26 14.39 13.24 8.36
C ILE A 26 15.48 12.81 9.35
N LYS A 27 15.26 11.66 9.99
CA LYS A 27 16.22 11.03 10.90
C LYS A 27 17.29 10.25 10.13
N LYS A 28 18.42 9.98 10.81
CA LYS A 28 19.52 9.20 10.21
C LYS A 28 19.07 7.82 9.72
N SER A 29 18.28 7.08 10.49
CA SER A 29 17.78 5.77 10.09
C SER A 29 16.86 5.85 8.85
N GLU A 30 16.02 6.89 8.75
CA GLU A 30 15.16 7.09 7.58
C GLU A 30 15.98 7.42 6.32
N ARG A 31 17.12 8.14 6.49
CA ARG A 31 18.05 8.40 5.41
C ARG A 31 18.72 7.11 4.91
N GLU A 32 19.15 6.25 5.81
CA GLU A 32 19.75 4.95 5.47
C GLU A 32 18.76 4.07 4.70
N ASP A 33 17.52 3.94 5.19
CA ASP A 33 16.43 3.23 4.50
C ASP A 33 16.18 3.79 3.09
N LEU A 34 16.15 5.13 2.95
CA LEU A 34 15.92 5.79 1.66
C LEU A 34 17.07 5.59 0.69
N GLN A 35 18.31 5.63 1.16
CA GLN A 35 19.48 5.37 0.30
C GLN A 35 19.44 3.96 -0.29
N GLU A 36 19.02 2.97 0.49
CA GLU A 36 18.82 1.61 0.01
C GLU A 36 17.70 1.53 -1.05
N LYS A 37 16.53 2.10 -0.74
CA LYS A 37 15.37 2.08 -1.66
C LYS A 37 15.60 2.84 -2.96
N LEU A 38 16.31 3.94 -2.94
CA LEU A 38 16.63 4.74 -4.13
C LEU A 38 17.69 4.06 -5.03
N GLY A 39 18.52 3.21 -4.46
CA GLY A 39 19.46 2.36 -5.17
C GLY A 39 20.59 3.11 -5.86
N ILE A 40 21.28 2.40 -6.75
CA ILE A 40 22.52 2.86 -7.39
C ILE A 40 22.33 4.14 -8.21
N SER A 41 21.18 4.33 -8.87
CA SER A 41 20.93 5.51 -9.72
C SER A 41 20.91 6.83 -8.94
N TRP A 42 20.74 6.78 -7.62
CA TRP A 42 20.69 7.92 -6.71
C TRP A 42 21.90 7.94 -5.77
N GLN A 43 23.10 8.00 -6.36
CA GLN A 43 24.37 8.00 -5.64
C GLN A 43 25.35 9.02 -6.24
N LYS A 44 26.33 9.40 -5.42
CA LYS A 44 27.45 10.24 -5.86
C LYS A 44 28.08 9.70 -7.14
N GLY A 45 28.36 10.59 -8.10
CA GLY A 45 28.99 10.28 -9.39
C GLY A 45 27.99 9.97 -10.51
N ASN A 46 26.73 9.69 -10.20
CA ASN A 46 25.71 9.44 -11.22
C ASN A 46 25.16 10.74 -11.82
N GLN A 47 24.67 10.67 -13.03
CA GLN A 47 24.02 11.81 -13.69
C GLN A 47 22.67 12.11 -13.06
N ILE A 48 22.41 13.39 -12.82
CA ILE A 48 21.08 13.84 -12.41
C ILE A 48 20.27 14.24 -13.62
N THR A 49 19.03 13.79 -13.69
CA THR A 49 18.09 14.08 -14.78
C THR A 49 16.71 14.35 -14.18
N PRO A 50 15.82 15.05 -14.88
CA PRO A 50 14.43 15.21 -14.43
C PRO A 50 13.77 13.89 -14.07
N ASN A 51 13.98 12.85 -14.87
CA ASN A 51 13.41 11.52 -14.62
C ASN A 51 13.96 10.88 -13.33
N THR A 52 15.28 11.00 -13.05
CA THR A 52 15.86 10.48 -11.79
C THR A 52 15.33 11.26 -10.58
N ILE A 53 15.09 12.56 -10.70
CA ILE A 53 14.48 13.39 -9.66
C ILE A 53 13.03 12.97 -9.41
N ASP A 54 12.21 12.84 -10.46
CA ASP A 54 10.80 12.46 -10.32
C ASP A 54 10.66 11.07 -9.72
N ARG A 55 11.50 10.12 -10.17
CA ARG A 55 11.55 8.79 -9.58
C ARG A 55 11.96 8.82 -8.10
N ALA A 56 12.95 9.63 -7.74
CA ALA A 56 13.36 9.78 -6.36
C ALA A 56 12.23 10.37 -5.50
N LYS A 57 11.51 11.39 -6.00
CA LYS A 57 10.34 11.95 -5.31
C LYS A 57 9.26 10.90 -5.08
N LEU A 58 8.95 10.07 -6.09
CA LEU A 58 7.96 9.01 -5.96
C LEU A 58 8.36 7.97 -4.91
N VAL A 59 9.61 7.51 -4.93
CA VAL A 59 10.13 6.53 -3.96
C VAL A 59 10.09 7.10 -2.53
N ILE A 60 10.51 8.36 -2.36
CA ILE A 60 10.51 9.02 -1.04
C ILE A 60 9.09 9.22 -0.53
N LYS A 61 8.16 9.68 -1.39
CA LYS A 61 6.75 9.82 -1.00
C LYS A 61 6.14 8.50 -0.62
N GLY A 62 6.34 7.43 -1.41
CA GLY A 62 5.87 6.08 -1.09
C GLY A 62 6.41 5.57 0.25
N TYR A 63 7.70 5.76 0.52
CA TYR A 63 8.29 5.38 1.80
C TYR A 63 7.62 6.06 3.00
N PHE A 64 7.26 7.34 2.89
CA PHE A 64 6.59 8.05 3.97
C PHE A 64 5.09 7.73 4.03
N ASP A 65 4.44 7.43 2.91
CA ASP A 65 3.05 6.95 2.86
C ASP A 65 2.93 5.61 3.61
N ASP A 66 3.81 4.65 3.36
CA ASP A 66 3.91 3.37 4.10
C ASP A 66 4.07 3.57 5.63
N LYS A 67 4.63 4.70 6.04
CA LYS A 67 4.76 5.09 7.44
C LYS A 67 3.57 5.91 7.99
N GLY A 68 2.57 6.17 7.15
CA GLY A 68 1.34 6.91 7.48
C GLY A 68 1.44 8.43 7.29
N PHE A 69 2.47 8.94 6.62
CA PHE A 69 2.64 10.36 6.29
C PHE A 69 2.15 10.63 4.86
N LYS A 70 0.88 10.40 4.60
CA LYS A 70 0.26 10.48 3.27
C LYS A 70 0.43 11.84 2.57
N ASN A 71 0.54 12.90 3.35
CA ASN A 71 0.68 14.27 2.87
C ASN A 71 2.13 14.78 2.89
N ALA A 72 3.13 13.86 2.93
CA ALA A 72 4.53 14.25 2.89
C ALA A 72 4.86 15.02 1.62
N ASP A 73 5.50 16.19 1.78
CA ASP A 73 6.01 16.97 0.67
C ASP A 73 7.52 16.74 0.50
N VAL A 74 7.93 16.60 -0.76
CA VAL A 74 9.33 16.30 -1.12
C VAL A 74 9.78 17.26 -2.19
N ASN A 75 10.74 18.13 -1.83
CA ASN A 75 11.37 19.03 -2.76
C ASN A 75 12.84 18.64 -2.95
N ILE A 76 13.28 18.56 -4.21
CA ILE A 76 14.67 18.21 -4.58
C ILE A 76 15.23 19.39 -5.36
N ILE A 77 16.33 19.95 -4.87
CA ILE A 77 16.96 21.15 -5.39
C ILE A 77 18.39 20.80 -5.79
N GLU A 78 18.72 21.11 -7.04
CA GLU A 78 20.11 21.07 -7.54
C GLU A 78 20.82 22.38 -7.19
N ARG A 79 21.97 22.29 -6.53
CA ARG A 79 22.82 23.44 -6.25
C ARG A 79 24.12 23.33 -7.02
N ASN A 80 24.35 24.32 -7.87
CA ASN A 80 25.61 24.42 -8.60
C ASN A 80 26.78 24.61 -7.63
N ILE A 81 27.90 23.98 -7.96
CA ILE A 81 29.17 24.15 -7.25
C ILE A 81 29.95 25.21 -7.97
N GLU A 82 30.38 26.25 -7.23
CA GLU A 82 31.18 27.34 -7.78
C GLU A 82 32.48 26.79 -8.42
N GLY A 83 32.74 27.21 -9.65
CA GLY A 83 33.88 26.71 -10.43
C GLY A 83 33.75 25.33 -11.04
N ASN A 84 32.67 24.58 -10.77
CA ASN A 84 32.47 23.23 -11.30
C ASN A 84 31.09 23.08 -11.97
N LYS A 85 31.06 23.10 -13.29
CA LYS A 85 29.84 22.94 -14.10
C LYS A 85 29.45 21.47 -14.33
N GLU A 86 30.31 20.52 -14.02
CA GLU A 86 30.10 19.10 -14.26
C GLU A 86 29.43 18.39 -13.08
N GLN A 87 29.39 19.04 -11.91
CA GLN A 87 28.85 18.47 -10.68
C GLN A 87 27.88 19.42 -9.99
N VAL A 88 26.91 18.84 -9.30
CA VAL A 88 25.94 19.55 -8.46
C VAL A 88 25.78 18.86 -7.12
N ASN A 89 25.51 19.65 -6.08
CA ASN A 89 25.00 19.14 -4.82
C ASN A 89 23.47 19.03 -4.91
N VAL A 90 22.92 18.00 -4.33
CA VAL A 90 21.47 17.73 -4.33
C VAL A 90 20.94 17.84 -2.92
N ASP A 91 20.06 18.80 -2.67
CA ASP A 91 19.35 18.91 -1.40
C ASP A 91 17.97 18.28 -1.53
N VAL A 92 17.70 17.28 -0.72
CA VAL A 92 16.41 16.61 -0.59
C VAL A 92 15.74 17.13 0.67
N ILE A 93 14.75 18.01 0.48
CA ILE A 93 14.00 18.66 1.56
C ILE A 93 12.67 17.92 1.72
N ILE A 94 12.45 17.34 2.89
CA ILE A 94 11.28 16.52 3.19
C ILE A 94 10.53 17.14 4.35
N ASP A 95 9.29 17.54 4.08
CA ASP A 95 8.32 17.91 5.11
C ASP A 95 7.30 16.78 5.25
N LYS A 96 7.45 15.98 6.28
CA LYS A 96 6.61 14.77 6.49
C LYS A 96 5.16 15.10 6.81
N LYS A 97 4.86 16.33 7.23
CA LYS A 97 3.54 16.69 7.76
C LYS A 97 3.14 15.77 8.93
N GLU A 98 1.85 15.76 9.29
CA GLU A 98 1.32 14.85 10.29
C GLU A 98 0.85 13.53 9.68
N LYS A 99 0.82 12.48 10.50
CA LYS A 99 0.25 11.20 10.08
C LYS A 99 -1.25 11.31 9.89
N VAL A 100 -1.73 10.85 8.76
CA VAL A 100 -3.17 10.75 8.50
C VAL A 100 -3.78 9.65 9.37
N LYS A 101 -4.97 9.90 9.92
CA LYS A 101 -5.73 8.97 10.77
C LYS A 101 -7.09 8.70 10.14
N VAL A 102 -7.74 7.62 10.57
CA VAL A 102 -9.12 7.34 10.16
C VAL A 102 -10.07 8.09 11.08
N ASN A 103 -10.94 8.93 10.50
CA ASN A 103 -12.02 9.61 11.21
C ASN A 103 -13.18 8.65 11.44
N GLN A 104 -13.76 8.11 10.37
CA GLN A 104 -14.90 7.21 10.39
C GLN A 104 -14.75 6.09 9.36
N ILE A 105 -15.31 4.91 9.66
CA ILE A 105 -15.46 3.80 8.73
C ILE A 105 -16.96 3.53 8.62
N THR A 106 -17.51 3.66 7.43
CA THR A 106 -18.91 3.35 7.11
C THR A 106 -18.94 2.06 6.29
N ILE A 107 -19.75 1.10 6.72
CA ILE A 107 -19.92 -0.19 6.03
C ILE A 107 -21.40 -0.36 5.71
N GLU A 108 -21.70 -0.73 4.48
CA GLU A 108 -23.06 -0.99 4.02
C GLU A 108 -23.17 -2.38 3.36
N GLY A 109 -24.39 -2.91 3.29
CA GLY A 109 -24.68 -4.22 2.69
C GLY A 109 -24.38 -5.42 3.59
N ASN A 110 -23.85 -5.19 4.79
CA ASN A 110 -23.49 -6.22 5.77
C ASN A 110 -24.70 -6.61 6.66
N THR A 111 -25.50 -7.53 6.21
CA THR A 111 -26.68 -8.02 6.96
C THR A 111 -26.35 -9.13 7.93
N VAL A 112 -25.40 -10.00 7.61
CA VAL A 112 -24.97 -11.17 8.38
C VAL A 112 -24.03 -10.78 9.53
N LEU A 113 -23.15 -9.84 9.28
CA LEU A 113 -22.18 -9.36 10.25
C LEU A 113 -22.42 -7.89 10.56
N SER A 114 -22.56 -7.54 11.84
CA SER A 114 -22.69 -6.15 12.26
C SER A 114 -21.41 -5.35 12.01
N ASP A 115 -21.53 -4.03 11.79
CA ASP A 115 -20.41 -3.08 11.66
C ASP A 115 -19.37 -3.27 12.77
N LYS A 116 -19.85 -3.41 14.02
CA LYS A 116 -18.99 -3.60 15.19
C LYS A 116 -18.13 -4.87 15.05
N LYS A 117 -18.68 -5.95 14.48
CA LYS A 117 -17.97 -7.20 14.24
C LYS A 117 -16.94 -7.04 13.13
N LEU A 118 -17.32 -6.42 12.01
CA LEU A 118 -16.44 -6.15 10.88
C LEU A 118 -15.29 -5.21 11.27
N LYS A 119 -15.59 -4.08 11.92
CA LYS A 119 -14.55 -3.15 12.44
C LYS A 119 -13.61 -3.80 13.46
N ARG A 120 -14.06 -4.84 14.16
CA ARG A 120 -13.19 -5.62 15.06
C ARG A 120 -12.27 -6.57 14.31
N VAL A 121 -12.69 -7.09 13.16
CA VAL A 121 -11.89 -7.92 12.25
C VAL A 121 -10.76 -7.09 11.63
N MET A 122 -11.02 -5.83 11.30
CA MET A 122 -10.01 -4.87 10.86
C MET A 122 -9.02 -4.59 12.00
N LYS A 123 -7.83 -5.20 11.94
CA LYS A 123 -6.85 -5.12 13.04
C LYS A 123 -5.96 -3.90 12.96
N LYS A 124 -5.74 -3.37 11.77
CA LYS A 124 -4.73 -2.36 11.47
C LYS A 124 -5.32 -1.00 11.17
N THR A 125 -6.55 -0.94 10.65
CA THR A 125 -7.29 0.26 10.30
C THR A 125 -8.37 0.54 11.34
N ASN A 126 -8.21 1.60 12.14
CA ASN A 126 -9.09 1.88 13.27
C ASN A 126 -9.44 3.36 13.38
N GLU A 127 -10.71 3.65 13.72
CA GLU A 127 -11.21 5.02 13.94
C GLU A 127 -10.52 5.72 15.13
N LYS A 128 -10.20 7.02 14.97
CA LYS A 128 -9.37 7.80 15.92
C LYS A 128 -9.99 7.97 17.31
N ASN A 129 -11.31 8.11 17.41
CA ASN A 129 -12.00 8.57 18.62
C ASN A 129 -12.80 7.47 19.35
N LYS A 130 -12.61 6.19 19.04
CA LYS A 130 -13.29 5.10 19.74
C LYS A 130 -12.52 4.66 20.97
N LEU A 131 -13.17 4.64 22.14
CA LEU A 131 -12.58 4.15 23.39
C LEU A 131 -12.02 2.72 23.26
N ALA A 132 -12.71 1.87 22.49
CA ALA A 132 -12.24 0.50 22.19
C ALA A 132 -10.91 0.43 21.43
N ASN A 133 -10.45 1.55 20.86
CA ASN A 133 -9.24 1.63 20.04
C ASN A 133 -8.08 2.37 20.74
N ILE A 134 -8.11 2.54 22.06
CA ILE A 134 -7.09 3.31 22.81
C ILE A 134 -5.68 2.75 22.55
N PHE A 135 -5.54 1.42 22.48
CA PHE A 135 -4.26 0.74 22.27
C PHE A 135 -4.02 0.30 20.81
N ARG A 136 -4.90 0.69 19.88
CA ARG A 136 -4.78 0.31 18.47
C ARG A 136 -4.15 1.42 17.64
N THR A 137 -3.47 1.04 16.55
CA THR A 137 -2.94 1.99 15.58
C THR A 137 -4.10 2.73 14.91
N LYS A 138 -4.05 4.07 14.95
CA LYS A 138 -5.08 4.96 14.39
C LYS A 138 -4.60 5.64 13.10
N LYS A 139 -3.33 5.48 12.71
CA LYS A 139 -2.80 5.98 11.45
C LYS A 139 -3.37 5.18 10.29
N PHE A 140 -3.72 5.87 9.23
CA PHE A 140 -4.12 5.24 7.97
C PHE A 140 -2.87 4.85 7.18
N ILE A 141 -2.77 3.61 6.76
CA ILE A 141 -1.76 3.08 5.85
C ILE A 141 -2.51 2.21 4.84
N GLU A 142 -2.42 2.56 3.57
CA GLU A 142 -3.20 1.94 2.50
C GLU A 142 -2.95 0.44 2.38
N GLU A 143 -1.68 0.00 2.39
CA GLU A 143 -1.32 -1.43 2.40
C GLU A 143 -1.99 -2.20 3.55
N LYS A 144 -2.03 -1.60 4.73
CA LYS A 144 -2.65 -2.22 5.91
C LYS A 144 -4.17 -2.25 5.86
N TYR A 145 -4.76 -1.31 5.16
CA TYR A 145 -6.18 -1.30 4.88
C TYR A 145 -6.55 -2.39 3.88
N GLU A 146 -5.73 -2.63 2.84
CA GLU A 146 -5.92 -3.75 1.91
C GLU A 146 -5.88 -5.11 2.66
N GLU A 147 -4.93 -5.30 3.58
CA GLU A 147 -4.88 -6.49 4.43
C GLU A 147 -6.17 -6.64 5.26
N ASP A 148 -6.69 -5.55 5.82
CA ASP A 148 -7.91 -5.57 6.63
C ASP A 148 -9.17 -5.85 5.79
N LYS A 149 -9.23 -5.41 4.53
CA LYS A 149 -10.30 -5.79 3.58
C LYS A 149 -10.31 -7.30 3.32
N GLN A 150 -9.11 -7.89 3.13
CA GLN A 150 -9.02 -9.34 2.94
C GLN A 150 -9.50 -10.10 4.20
N LEU A 151 -9.17 -9.62 5.41
CA LEU A 151 -9.66 -10.23 6.64
C LEU A 151 -11.20 -10.19 6.76
N ILE A 152 -11.85 -9.15 6.23
CA ILE A 152 -13.32 -9.07 6.16
C ILE A 152 -13.85 -10.19 5.25
N ILE A 153 -13.31 -10.33 4.05
CA ILE A 153 -13.72 -11.38 3.09
C ILE A 153 -13.47 -12.77 3.66
N ASP A 154 -12.29 -13.00 4.27
CA ASP A 154 -11.98 -14.25 4.93
C ASP A 154 -13.00 -14.59 6.03
N LYS A 155 -13.48 -13.56 6.76
CA LYS A 155 -14.49 -13.75 7.80
C LYS A 155 -15.84 -14.17 7.25
N TYR A 156 -16.26 -13.67 6.10
CA TYR A 156 -17.44 -14.12 5.40
C TYR A 156 -17.28 -15.55 4.86
N ASN A 157 -16.10 -15.87 4.30
CA ASN A 157 -15.77 -17.21 3.83
C ASN A 157 -15.79 -18.25 4.97
N GLU A 158 -15.31 -17.91 6.18
CA GLU A 158 -15.43 -18.77 7.37
C GLU A 158 -16.89 -19.07 7.74
N LEU A 159 -17.83 -18.21 7.39
CA LEU A 159 -19.26 -18.35 7.66
C LEU A 159 -20.05 -19.00 6.51
N GLY A 160 -19.35 -19.38 5.44
CA GLY A 160 -19.94 -20.02 4.26
C GLY A 160 -20.34 -19.07 3.14
N TYR A 161 -20.10 -17.79 3.25
CA TYR A 161 -20.38 -16.79 2.23
C TYR A 161 -19.18 -16.65 1.28
N ARG A 162 -19.02 -17.64 0.42
CA ARG A 162 -17.87 -17.77 -0.48
C ARG A 162 -17.77 -16.62 -1.49
N ASP A 163 -18.90 -16.12 -1.95
CA ASP A 163 -18.97 -15.10 -3.00
C ASP A 163 -19.02 -13.68 -2.42
N ALA A 164 -18.76 -13.54 -1.11
CA ALA A 164 -18.70 -12.24 -0.46
C ALA A 164 -17.59 -11.38 -1.07
N GLN A 165 -17.91 -10.13 -1.40
CA GLN A 165 -16.99 -9.19 -1.99
C GLN A 165 -17.26 -7.75 -1.54
N ILE A 166 -16.22 -6.92 -1.54
CA ILE A 166 -16.33 -5.47 -1.37
C ILE A 166 -16.48 -4.88 -2.77
N VAL A 167 -17.69 -4.40 -3.10
CA VAL A 167 -18.02 -3.89 -4.45
C VAL A 167 -17.80 -2.39 -4.60
N VAL A 168 -17.79 -1.66 -3.50
CA VAL A 168 -17.42 -0.24 -3.46
C VAL A 168 -16.45 -0.04 -2.31
N ASP A 169 -15.40 0.70 -2.58
CA ASP A 169 -14.37 1.08 -1.63
C ASP A 169 -13.91 2.50 -1.97
N SER A 170 -14.03 3.41 -1.03
CA SER A 170 -13.59 4.79 -1.21
C SER A 170 -12.98 5.36 0.06
N ILE A 171 -11.93 6.15 -0.13
CA ILE A 171 -11.23 6.86 0.91
C ILE A 171 -11.30 8.34 0.55
N THR A 172 -11.98 9.12 1.36
CA THR A 172 -12.16 10.55 1.14
C THR A 172 -11.51 11.37 2.24
N PRO A 173 -10.78 12.46 1.93
CA PRO A 173 -10.31 13.39 2.94
C PRO A 173 -11.49 13.98 3.73
N TYR A 174 -11.43 13.91 5.06
CA TYR A 174 -12.34 14.59 5.94
C TYR A 174 -11.78 15.96 6.38
N ASP A 175 -10.51 15.98 6.73
CA ASP A 175 -9.70 17.17 7.01
C ASP A 175 -8.23 16.92 6.61
N ASP A 176 -7.33 17.88 6.87
CA ASP A 176 -5.91 17.80 6.53
C ASP A 176 -5.17 16.61 7.18
N ARG A 177 -5.76 15.99 8.21
CA ARG A 177 -5.14 14.95 9.04
C ARG A 177 -5.94 13.68 9.14
N THR A 178 -7.13 13.64 8.53
CA THR A 178 -8.02 12.48 8.66
C THR A 178 -8.75 12.16 7.36
N VAL A 179 -9.07 10.88 7.21
CA VAL A 179 -9.85 10.34 6.10
C VAL A 179 -11.08 9.62 6.61
N ASP A 180 -12.15 9.66 5.83
CA ASP A 180 -13.31 8.79 5.96
C ASP A 180 -13.17 7.63 4.98
N ILE A 181 -13.53 6.44 5.46
CA ILE A 181 -13.55 5.21 4.67
C ILE A 181 -14.99 4.77 4.52
N TYR A 182 -15.41 4.53 3.28
CA TYR A 182 -16.69 3.93 2.95
C TYR A 182 -16.47 2.64 2.19
N MET A 183 -17.17 1.57 2.58
CA MET A 183 -17.20 0.32 1.83
C MET A 183 -18.60 -0.25 1.76
N ARG A 184 -18.93 -0.88 0.62
CA ARG A 184 -20.16 -1.63 0.44
C ARG A 184 -19.82 -3.08 0.13
N ILE A 185 -20.45 -3.98 0.90
CA ILE A 185 -20.27 -5.42 0.82
C ILE A 185 -21.47 -6.05 0.14
N GLU A 186 -21.21 -6.95 -0.78
CA GLU A 186 -22.17 -7.92 -1.29
C GLU A 186 -21.85 -9.27 -0.69
N GLU A 187 -22.71 -9.77 0.20
CA GLU A 187 -22.44 -10.98 0.99
C GLU A 187 -22.59 -12.26 0.16
N GLY A 188 -23.37 -12.23 -0.91
CA GLY A 188 -23.71 -13.39 -1.71
C GLY A 188 -24.53 -14.44 -0.97
N ASN A 189 -24.49 -15.67 -1.44
CA ASN A 189 -25.23 -16.79 -0.86
C ASN A 189 -24.38 -17.59 0.14
N LYS A 190 -25.05 -18.17 1.12
CA LYS A 190 -24.43 -19.12 2.05
C LYS A 190 -24.35 -20.51 1.43
N TYR A 191 -23.16 -21.08 1.36
CA TYR A 191 -22.92 -22.40 0.78
C TYR A 191 -22.76 -23.48 1.83
N TYR A 192 -23.25 -24.69 1.48
CA TYR A 192 -23.16 -25.90 2.28
C TYR A 192 -22.50 -27.01 1.47
N LEU A 193 -21.77 -27.88 2.11
CA LEU A 193 -21.14 -29.03 1.48
C LEU A 193 -22.23 -30.07 1.11
N ARG A 194 -22.45 -30.24 -0.19
CA ARG A 194 -23.40 -31.22 -0.71
C ARG A 194 -22.82 -32.62 -0.73
N ASN A 195 -21.57 -32.76 -1.17
CA ASN A 195 -20.87 -34.04 -1.26
C ASN A 195 -19.36 -33.82 -1.25
N ILE A 196 -18.62 -34.82 -0.77
CA ILE A 196 -17.17 -34.87 -0.77
C ILE A 196 -16.78 -36.14 -1.49
N THR A 197 -16.02 -36.01 -2.57
CA THR A 197 -15.49 -37.16 -3.33
C THR A 197 -13.97 -37.09 -3.32
N TRP A 198 -13.34 -38.24 -3.20
CA TRP A 198 -11.90 -38.40 -3.18
C TRP A 198 -11.44 -38.97 -4.52
N ALA A 199 -10.42 -38.37 -5.12
CA ALA A 199 -9.80 -38.82 -6.36
C ALA A 199 -8.29 -38.90 -6.19
N GLY A 200 -7.66 -39.91 -6.80
CA GLY A 200 -6.19 -40.08 -6.79
C GLY A 200 -5.59 -40.72 -5.52
N ASN A 201 -6.41 -41.19 -4.59
CA ASN A 201 -5.96 -41.88 -3.39
C ASN A 201 -5.65 -43.36 -3.64
N THR A 202 -4.53 -43.63 -4.34
CA THR A 202 -4.08 -45.01 -4.68
C THR A 202 -3.38 -45.74 -3.53
N ILE A 203 -2.90 -45.03 -2.52
CA ILE A 203 -2.09 -45.57 -1.43
C ILE A 203 -2.88 -45.68 -0.12
N HIS A 204 -3.81 -44.80 0.15
CA HIS A 204 -4.59 -44.77 1.37
C HIS A 204 -6.07 -45.01 1.09
N ASN A 205 -6.75 -45.75 1.98
CA ASN A 205 -8.21 -45.88 1.96
C ASN A 205 -8.85 -44.46 2.13
N THR A 206 -10.07 -44.28 1.63
CA THR A 206 -10.88 -43.05 1.76
C THR A 206 -11.11 -42.61 3.21
N ASP A 207 -10.98 -43.51 4.15
CA ASP A 207 -11.17 -43.23 5.57
C ASP A 207 -10.11 -42.28 6.14
N TRP A 208 -8.87 -42.35 5.66
CA TRP A 208 -7.79 -41.51 6.16
C TRP A 208 -7.94 -40.03 5.76
N PRO A 209 -8.16 -39.65 4.46
CA PRO A 209 -8.44 -38.27 4.11
C PRO A 209 -9.76 -37.78 4.70
N ALA A 210 -10.78 -38.62 4.85
CA ALA A 210 -12.05 -38.25 5.48
C ALA A 210 -11.90 -37.91 6.97
N ALA A 211 -11.03 -38.66 7.71
CA ALA A 211 -10.75 -38.38 9.12
C ALA A 211 -9.96 -37.09 9.33
N ASN A 212 -9.15 -36.67 8.37
CA ASN A 212 -8.36 -35.46 8.45
C ASN A 212 -9.11 -34.20 7.95
N LEU A 213 -10.14 -34.36 7.12
CA LEU A 213 -10.99 -33.25 6.70
C LEU A 213 -11.94 -32.86 7.84
N ARG A 214 -11.82 -31.65 8.34
CA ARG A 214 -12.64 -31.12 9.45
C ARG A 214 -14.04 -30.69 9.02
N MET A 215 -14.53 -31.18 7.90
CA MET A 215 -15.85 -30.89 7.34
C MET A 215 -16.51 -32.16 6.84
N LYS A 216 -17.85 -32.24 6.94
CA LYS A 216 -18.69 -33.35 6.47
C LYS A 216 -19.84 -32.84 5.60
N LYS A 217 -20.48 -33.75 4.90
CA LYS A 217 -21.71 -33.45 4.14
C LYS A 217 -22.75 -32.75 5.02
N GLY A 218 -23.30 -31.64 4.54
CA GLY A 218 -24.26 -30.80 5.24
C GLY A 218 -23.66 -29.66 6.04
N ASP A 219 -22.34 -29.68 6.29
CA ASP A 219 -21.67 -28.58 6.98
C ASP A 219 -21.66 -27.33 6.12
N VAL A 220 -21.55 -26.17 6.77
CA VAL A 220 -21.28 -24.89 6.11
C VAL A 220 -19.90 -24.96 5.46
N TYR A 221 -19.82 -24.57 4.20
CA TYR A 221 -18.55 -24.50 3.50
C TYR A 221 -17.61 -23.52 4.21
N ASN A 222 -16.39 -23.96 4.54
CA ASN A 222 -15.39 -23.13 5.17
C ASN A 222 -14.03 -23.40 4.51
N GLN A 223 -13.59 -22.42 3.70
CA GLN A 223 -12.35 -22.55 2.93
C GLN A 223 -11.10 -22.73 3.80
N LYS A 224 -11.12 -22.25 5.05
CA LYS A 224 -9.98 -22.35 5.98
C LYS A 224 -9.81 -23.76 6.57
N LEU A 225 -10.83 -24.61 6.42
CA LEU A 225 -10.79 -26.00 6.92
C LEU A 225 -10.42 -27.00 5.82
N LEU A 226 -10.26 -26.55 4.58
CA LEU A 226 -9.72 -27.32 3.45
C LEU A 226 -8.20 -27.32 3.49
#